data_8045f1943e7dca1588985f33a09233d1
#
_entry.id   8045f1943e7dca1588985f33a09233d1
#
_cell.length_a   1.000
_cell.length_b   1.000
_cell.length_c   1.000
_cell.angle_alpha   90.00
_cell.angle_beta   90.00
_cell.angle_gamma   90.00
#
_symmetry.space_group_name_H-M   'P 1'
#
loop_
_entity.id
_entity.type
_entity.pdbx_description
1 polymer ?
#
loop_
_entity_poly.entity_id
_entity_poly.type
_entity_poly.pdbx_seq_one_letter_code
_entity_poly.pdbx_strand_id
1 'polypeptide(L)'
;MSIKQISVFVENRPGHLQRILALFTEKGINVRGYSCSDTGDYGIARFIVDKPEKALSVLAKRDVAATSSDVVCLVLKDEPGELERVFGLMAESGVNISYSYSLISTYIAFKVNDPNKAEEYLSEQGISLINQDDLA
;
A
#
# COMPACT_ATOMS: atom_id res chain seq x y z
N MET A 1 8.47 1.65 -11.33
CA MET A 1 8.67 2.24 -10.01
C MET A 1 7.55 1.95 -9.01
N SER A 2 6.49 1.27 -9.45
CA SER A 2 5.40 0.96 -8.53
C SER A 2 5.85 0.03 -7.40
N ILE A 3 5.14 0.13 -6.29
CA ILE A 3 5.41 -0.64 -5.09
C ILE A 3 4.38 -1.76 -5.02
N LYS A 4 4.79 -2.94 -4.57
CA LYS A 4 3.90 -4.08 -4.38
C LYS A 4 3.11 -3.93 -3.09
N GLN A 5 1.80 -3.99 -3.22
CA GLN A 5 0.89 -4.05 -2.09
C GLN A 5 0.36 -5.47 -1.95
N ILE A 6 0.31 -5.97 -0.74
CA ILE A 6 -0.24 -7.30 -0.44
C ILE A 6 -1.62 -7.11 0.17
N SER A 7 -2.63 -7.72 -0.44
CA SER A 7 -4.00 -7.72 0.09
C SER A 7 -4.30 -9.11 0.66
N VAL A 8 -4.76 -9.15 1.90
CA VAL A 8 -5.05 -10.38 2.63
C VAL A 8 -6.51 -10.38 3.03
N PHE A 9 -7.21 -11.47 2.76
CA PHE A 9 -8.58 -11.66 3.27
C PHE A 9 -8.50 -12.11 4.72
N VAL A 10 -9.14 -11.35 5.61
CA VAL A 10 -9.15 -11.64 7.04
C VAL A 10 -10.58 -11.84 7.51
N GLU A 11 -10.77 -12.85 8.39
CA GLU A 11 -12.06 -13.04 9.02
C GLU A 11 -12.26 -12.00 10.11
N ASN A 12 -13.48 -11.49 10.23
CA ASN A 12 -13.82 -10.51 11.26
C ASN A 12 -14.00 -11.20 12.61
N ARG A 13 -12.88 -11.60 13.21
CA ARG A 13 -12.86 -12.23 14.54
C ARG A 13 -11.59 -11.83 15.30
N PRO A 14 -11.66 -11.78 16.62
CA PRO A 14 -10.52 -11.38 17.44
C PRO A 14 -9.27 -12.22 17.17
N GLY A 15 -8.14 -11.55 17.01
CA GLY A 15 -6.84 -12.20 16.88
C GLY A 15 -6.46 -12.67 15.49
N HIS A 16 -7.36 -12.66 14.50
CA HIS A 16 -7.02 -13.17 13.17
C HIS A 16 -5.95 -12.29 12.50
N LEU A 17 -6.14 -10.99 12.51
CA LEU A 17 -5.16 -10.06 11.94
C LEU A 17 -3.82 -10.11 12.70
N GLN A 18 -3.88 -10.21 14.03
CA GLN A 18 -2.68 -10.30 14.86
C GLN A 18 -1.83 -11.54 14.51
N ARG A 19 -2.48 -12.66 14.19
CA ARG A 19 -1.75 -13.87 13.76
C ARG A 19 -1.05 -13.67 12.42
N ILE A 20 -1.66 -12.95 11.49
CA ILE A 20 -1.03 -12.62 10.21
C ILE A 20 0.21 -11.75 10.43
N LEU A 21 0.08 -10.74 11.28
CA LEU A 21 1.21 -9.87 11.61
C LEU A 21 2.33 -10.64 12.31
N ALA A 22 1.98 -11.62 13.14
CA ALA A 22 2.97 -12.48 13.80
C ALA A 22 3.78 -13.28 12.79
N LEU A 23 3.18 -13.74 11.70
CA LEU A 23 3.92 -14.43 10.63
C LEU A 23 4.98 -13.52 10.03
N PHE A 24 4.66 -12.27 9.79
CA PHE A 24 5.63 -11.30 9.27
C PHE A 24 6.78 -11.07 10.28
N THR A 25 6.44 -10.91 11.54
CA THR A 25 7.42 -10.68 12.61
C THR A 25 8.41 -11.85 12.72
N GLU A 26 7.92 -13.09 12.67
CA GLU A 26 8.76 -14.29 12.74
C GLU A 26 9.78 -14.33 11.61
N LYS A 27 9.47 -13.79 10.47
CA LYS A 27 10.34 -13.85 9.28
C LYS A 27 11.10 -12.55 9.05
N GLY A 28 11.07 -11.62 9.99
CA GLY A 28 11.79 -10.36 9.89
C GLY A 28 11.28 -9.44 8.80
N ILE A 29 9.99 -9.52 8.49
CA ILE A 29 9.35 -8.66 7.50
C ILE A 29 8.78 -7.44 8.22
N ASN A 30 9.18 -6.26 7.77
CA ASN A 30 8.75 -5.00 8.37
C ASN A 30 7.57 -4.41 7.60
N VAL A 31 6.50 -4.13 8.31
CA VAL A 31 5.31 -3.49 7.75
C VAL A 31 5.55 -1.98 7.69
N ARG A 32 5.53 -1.45 6.47
CA ARG A 32 5.79 -0.03 6.21
C ARG A 32 4.50 0.75 5.97
N GLY A 33 3.42 0.07 5.66
CA GLY A 33 2.12 0.69 5.48
C GLY A 33 1.02 -0.33 5.70
N TYR A 34 -0.14 0.14 6.13
CA TYR A 34 -1.21 -0.73 6.56
C TYR A 34 -2.56 -0.04 6.43
N SER A 35 -3.52 -0.80 5.95
CA SER A 35 -4.93 -0.38 5.90
C SER A 35 -5.80 -1.60 6.08
N CYS A 36 -6.90 -1.47 6.79
CA CYS A 36 -7.86 -2.54 6.95
C CYS A 36 -9.26 -2.01 6.77
N SER A 37 -10.05 -2.69 5.96
CA SER A 37 -11.46 -2.35 5.77
C SER A 37 -12.31 -3.57 6.03
N ASP A 38 -13.47 -3.37 6.64
CA ASP A 38 -14.40 -4.41 7.02
C ASP A 38 -15.62 -4.36 6.13
N THR A 39 -16.07 -5.55 5.65
CA THR A 39 -17.27 -5.67 4.82
C THR A 39 -18.37 -6.46 5.54
N GLY A 40 -18.25 -6.63 6.86
CA GLY A 40 -19.18 -7.38 7.70
C GLY A 40 -18.59 -8.71 8.16
N ASP A 41 -18.77 -9.77 7.37
CA ASP A 41 -18.29 -11.10 7.75
C ASP A 41 -16.76 -11.25 7.63
N TYR A 42 -16.15 -10.49 6.75
CA TYR A 42 -14.71 -10.50 6.55
C TYR A 42 -14.21 -9.10 6.21
N GLY A 43 -12.90 -8.94 6.23
CA GLY A 43 -12.25 -7.70 5.86
C GLY A 43 -11.12 -7.91 4.89
N ILE A 44 -10.57 -6.83 4.40
CA ILE A 44 -9.38 -6.84 3.57
C ILE A 44 -8.32 -6.02 4.29
N ALA A 45 -7.20 -6.64 4.60
CA ALA A 45 -6.03 -5.95 5.13
C ALA A 45 -5.04 -5.76 3.99
N ARG A 46 -4.55 -4.54 3.84
CA ARG A 46 -3.56 -4.18 2.82
C ARG A 46 -2.27 -3.82 3.49
N PHE A 47 -1.17 -4.42 3.02
CA PHE A 47 0.15 -4.22 3.61
C PHE A 47 1.13 -3.78 2.54
N ILE A 48 1.97 -2.83 2.91
CA ILE A 48 3.19 -2.52 2.17
C ILE A 48 4.34 -2.87 3.09
N VAL A 49 5.21 -3.75 2.61
CA VAL A 49 6.30 -4.33 3.42
C VAL A 49 7.63 -4.12 2.72
N ASP A 50 8.71 -4.31 3.48
CA ASP A 50 10.07 -4.21 2.94
C ASP A 50 10.45 -5.38 2.02
N LYS A 51 9.82 -6.55 2.22
CA LYS A 51 10.14 -7.78 1.50
C LYS A 51 8.86 -8.45 0.98
N PRO A 52 8.22 -7.89 -0.07
CA PRO A 52 6.91 -8.38 -0.52
C PRO A 52 6.91 -9.82 -1.01
N GLU A 53 7.95 -10.25 -1.73
CA GLU A 53 8.00 -11.63 -2.24
C GLU A 53 8.09 -12.64 -1.10
N LYS A 54 8.88 -12.32 -0.09
CA LYS A 54 9.00 -13.17 1.10
C LYS A 54 7.68 -13.23 1.85
N ALA A 55 6.99 -12.09 1.98
CA ALA A 55 5.70 -12.03 2.65
C ALA A 55 4.66 -12.90 1.94
N LEU A 56 4.56 -12.81 0.62
CA LEU A 56 3.65 -13.65 -0.16
C LEU A 56 3.95 -15.13 0.03
N SER A 57 5.22 -15.51 0.04
CA SER A 57 5.64 -16.89 0.27
C SER A 57 5.24 -17.40 1.66
N VAL A 58 5.45 -16.58 2.68
CA VAL A 58 5.10 -16.92 4.06
C VAL A 58 3.59 -17.15 4.20
N LEU A 59 2.79 -16.26 3.60
CA LEU A 59 1.34 -16.38 3.64
C LEU A 59 0.85 -17.63 2.90
N ALA A 60 1.41 -17.90 1.73
CA ALA A 60 1.06 -19.09 0.95
C ALA A 60 1.33 -20.40 1.71
N LYS A 61 2.45 -20.47 2.42
CA LYS A 61 2.81 -21.64 3.22
C LYS A 61 1.87 -21.91 4.40
N ARG A 62 1.12 -20.91 4.81
CA ARG A 62 0.16 -21.02 5.91
C ARG A 62 -1.28 -21.01 5.39
N ASP A 63 -1.46 -21.22 4.09
CA ASP A 63 -2.78 -21.27 3.43
C ASP A 63 -3.61 -20.00 3.64
N VAL A 64 -2.94 -18.85 3.76
CA VAL A 64 -3.60 -17.55 3.86
C VAL A 64 -3.81 -17.00 2.45
N ALA A 65 -5.05 -16.70 2.11
CA ALA A 65 -5.38 -16.15 0.80
C ALA A 65 -4.88 -14.70 0.70
N ALA A 66 -3.96 -14.48 -0.24
CA ALA A 66 -3.37 -13.16 -0.45
C ALA A 66 -3.14 -12.92 -1.95
N THR A 67 -3.23 -11.66 -2.34
CA THR A 67 -2.92 -11.22 -3.69
C THR A 67 -1.98 -10.03 -3.63
N SER A 68 -1.30 -9.75 -4.74
CA SER A 68 -0.47 -8.55 -4.84
C SER A 68 -0.97 -7.65 -5.97
N SER A 69 -0.76 -6.37 -5.79
CA SER A 69 -1.06 -5.37 -6.82
C SER A 69 -0.07 -4.23 -6.74
N ASP A 70 0.05 -3.49 -7.83
CA ASP A 70 0.93 -2.34 -7.88
C ASP A 70 0.21 -1.11 -7.37
N VAL A 71 0.88 -0.33 -6.51
CA VAL A 71 0.37 0.96 -6.04
C VAL A 71 1.43 2.03 -6.29
N VAL A 72 0.98 3.26 -6.44
CA VAL A 72 1.85 4.42 -6.59
C VAL A 72 2.05 5.02 -5.20
N CYS A 73 3.31 5.18 -4.80
CA CYS A 73 3.65 5.80 -3.52
C CYS A 73 4.48 7.06 -3.75
N LEU A 74 4.21 8.06 -2.96
CA LEU A 74 4.90 9.34 -3.07
C LEU A 74 5.17 9.96 -1.70
N VAL A 75 6.06 10.93 -1.69
CA VAL A 75 6.34 11.73 -0.50
C VAL A 75 5.29 12.83 -0.41
N LEU A 76 4.61 12.88 0.74
CA LEU A 76 3.64 13.92 1.05
C LEU A 76 4.23 14.79 2.15
N LYS A 77 4.38 16.09 1.89
CA LYS A 77 4.85 17.03 2.92
C LYS A 77 3.77 17.20 3.98
N ASP A 78 4.18 17.25 5.23
CA ASP A 78 3.26 17.44 6.36
C ASP A 78 2.97 18.92 6.55
N GLU A 79 2.21 19.49 5.62
CA GLU A 79 1.85 20.90 5.58
C GLU A 79 0.39 21.06 5.12
N PRO A 80 -0.31 22.11 5.60
CA PRO A 80 -1.68 22.37 5.14
C PRO A 80 -1.72 22.51 3.62
N GLY A 81 -2.70 21.87 2.99
CA GLY A 81 -2.94 21.97 1.55
C GLY A 81 -2.15 20.97 0.70
N GLU A 82 -1.18 20.25 1.25
CA GLU A 82 -0.37 19.32 0.45
C GLU A 82 -1.19 18.14 -0.06
N LEU A 83 -2.04 17.57 0.78
CA LEU A 83 -2.89 16.46 0.35
C LEU A 83 -3.86 16.91 -0.75
N GLU A 84 -4.45 18.09 -0.60
CA GLU A 84 -5.33 18.67 -1.62
C GLU A 84 -4.58 18.88 -2.94
N ARG A 85 -3.34 19.38 -2.87
CA ARG A 85 -2.51 19.60 -4.06
C ARG A 85 -2.26 18.30 -4.81
N VAL A 86 -1.90 17.24 -4.09
CA VAL A 86 -1.62 15.92 -4.69
C VAL A 86 -2.89 15.35 -5.32
N PHE A 87 -4.03 15.41 -4.64
CA PHE A 87 -5.30 14.93 -5.21
C PHE A 87 -5.70 15.74 -6.44
N GLY A 88 -5.40 17.03 -6.47
CA GLY A 88 -5.63 17.88 -7.64
C GLY A 88 -4.79 17.43 -8.83
N LEU A 89 -3.52 17.12 -8.61
CA LEU A 89 -2.64 16.60 -9.66
C LEU A 89 -3.11 15.25 -10.16
N MET A 90 -3.55 14.37 -9.27
CA MET A 90 -4.10 13.08 -9.65
C MET A 90 -5.35 13.25 -10.53
N ALA A 91 -6.22 14.18 -10.18
CA ALA A 91 -7.40 14.48 -10.98
C ALA A 91 -7.03 14.99 -12.37
N GLU A 92 -6.04 15.85 -12.47
CA GLU A 92 -5.55 16.39 -13.74
C GLU A 92 -4.92 15.30 -14.62
N SER A 93 -4.33 14.28 -14.01
CA SER A 93 -3.75 13.17 -14.76
C SER A 93 -4.80 12.31 -15.47
N GLY A 94 -6.06 12.43 -15.06
CA GLY A 94 -7.15 11.62 -15.60
C GLY A 94 -7.16 10.19 -15.08
N VAL A 95 -6.40 9.89 -14.04
CA VAL A 95 -6.31 8.56 -13.45
C VAL A 95 -7.32 8.43 -12.32
N ASN A 96 -8.06 7.32 -12.29
CA ASN A 96 -9.01 7.05 -11.23
C ASN A 96 -8.33 6.42 -10.02
N ILE A 97 -8.65 6.95 -8.84
CA ILE A 97 -8.17 6.43 -7.57
C ILE A 97 -9.23 5.49 -7.00
N SER A 98 -8.87 4.23 -6.75
CA SER A 98 -9.76 3.28 -6.10
C SER A 98 -9.76 3.47 -4.58
N TYR A 99 -8.58 3.70 -4.01
CA TYR A 99 -8.39 3.99 -2.60
C TYR A 99 -6.99 4.53 -2.38
N SER A 100 -6.79 5.11 -1.20
CA SER A 100 -5.48 5.63 -0.78
C SER A 100 -5.35 5.50 0.72
N TYR A 101 -4.12 5.46 1.20
CA TYR A 101 -3.83 5.42 2.63
C TYR A 101 -2.40 5.89 2.90
N SER A 102 -2.18 6.33 4.12
CA SER A 102 -0.86 6.80 4.56
C SER A 102 0.05 5.62 4.91
N LEU A 103 1.32 5.81 4.68
CA LEU A 103 2.37 4.89 5.12
C LEU A 103 3.11 5.49 6.30
N ILE A 104 4.06 4.74 6.82
CA ILE A 104 4.99 5.23 7.83
C ILE A 104 5.80 6.40 7.24
N SER A 105 6.13 7.37 8.07
CA SER A 105 6.76 8.62 7.67
C SER A 105 5.74 9.53 6.96
N THR A 106 6.13 10.27 5.96
CA THR A 106 5.27 11.20 5.22
C THR A 106 4.92 10.65 3.83
N TYR A 107 4.74 9.33 3.75
CA TYR A 107 4.43 8.67 2.48
C TYR A 107 2.94 8.38 2.37
N ILE A 108 2.44 8.40 1.14
CA ILE A 108 1.06 8.03 0.84
C ILE A 108 1.03 7.10 -0.36
N ALA A 109 0.13 6.11 -0.32
CA ALA A 109 -0.07 5.15 -1.38
C ALA A 109 -1.41 5.37 -2.07
N PHE A 110 -1.42 5.22 -3.39
CA PHE A 110 -2.62 5.30 -4.21
C PHE A 110 -2.77 4.04 -5.04
N LYS A 111 -3.93 3.41 -4.95
CA LYS A 111 -4.31 2.35 -5.87
C LYS A 111 -5.06 3.00 -7.02
N VAL A 112 -4.51 2.91 -8.22
CA VAL A 112 -5.03 3.58 -9.41
C VAL A 112 -5.21 2.58 -10.55
N ASN A 113 -6.02 2.94 -11.53
CA ASN A 113 -6.28 2.09 -12.69
C ASN A 113 -5.10 2.03 -13.67
N ASP A 114 -4.23 3.03 -13.68
CA ASP A 114 -3.07 3.10 -14.56
C ASP A 114 -1.86 3.66 -13.80
N PRO A 115 -1.11 2.80 -13.07
CA PRO A 115 0.04 3.24 -12.29
C PRO A 115 1.11 3.96 -13.11
N ASN A 116 1.41 3.46 -14.30
CA ASN A 116 2.46 4.05 -15.14
C ASN A 116 2.12 5.47 -15.57
N LYS A 117 0.87 5.69 -15.97
CA LYS A 117 0.40 7.01 -16.36
C LYS A 117 0.45 7.99 -15.17
N ALA A 118 0.03 7.55 -14.00
CA ALA A 118 0.06 8.36 -12.78
C ALA A 118 1.50 8.72 -12.40
N GLU A 119 2.40 7.75 -12.41
CA GLU A 119 3.81 7.98 -12.06
C GLU A 119 4.48 8.95 -13.03
N GLU A 120 4.24 8.77 -14.32
CA GLU A 120 4.80 9.66 -15.34
C GLU A 120 4.32 11.11 -15.14
N TYR A 121 3.02 11.29 -14.97
CA TYR A 121 2.45 12.62 -14.75
C TYR A 121 2.97 13.27 -13.47
N LEU A 122 2.98 12.55 -12.36
CA LEU A 122 3.44 13.09 -11.09
C LEU A 122 4.92 13.46 -11.13
N SER A 123 5.73 12.64 -11.78
CA SER A 123 7.16 12.93 -11.96
C SER A 123 7.37 14.21 -12.74
N GLU A 124 6.60 14.42 -13.80
CA GLU A 124 6.65 15.65 -14.60
C GLU A 124 6.27 16.88 -13.77
N GLN A 125 5.43 16.71 -12.76
CA GLN A 125 5.01 17.79 -11.87
C GLN A 125 5.96 17.99 -10.69
N GLY A 126 7.09 17.29 -10.66
CA GLY A 126 8.09 17.44 -9.61
C GLY A 126 7.76 16.74 -8.30
N ILE A 127 6.82 15.79 -8.32
CA ILE A 127 6.49 15.00 -7.13
C ILE A 127 7.53 13.90 -6.95
N SER A 128 8.01 13.74 -5.73
CA SER A 128 8.97 12.68 -5.39
C SER A 128 8.23 11.36 -5.21
N LEU A 129 8.46 10.42 -6.12
CA LEU A 129 7.93 9.07 -6.02
C LEU A 129 8.84 8.19 -5.19
N ILE A 130 8.28 7.16 -4.60
CA ILE A 130 8.99 6.19 -3.79
C ILE A 130 9.00 4.86 -4.55
N ASN A 131 10.13 4.18 -4.56
CA ASN A 131 10.22 2.83 -5.10
C ASN A 131 10.35 1.81 -3.97
N GLN A 132 10.31 0.52 -4.33
CA GLN A 132 10.36 -0.56 -3.35
C GLN A 132 11.64 -0.52 -2.49
N ASP A 133 12.76 -0.13 -3.06
CA ASP A 133 14.04 -0.06 -2.34
C ASP A 133 14.03 1.01 -1.25
N ASP A 134 13.25 2.04 -1.39
CA ASP A 134 13.12 3.09 -0.37
C ASP A 134 12.46 2.58 0.90
N LEU A 135 11.80 1.43 0.84
CA LEU A 135 11.10 0.82 1.98
C LEU A 135 11.92 -0.27 2.68
N ALA A 136 13.08 -0.54 2.18
CA ALA A 136 13.95 -1.57 2.76
C ALA A 136 14.52 -1.17 4.13
#